data_608537fc1d6dbeefc056e7bd939e9bd1
#
_entry.id   608537fc1d6dbeefc056e7bd939e9bd1
#
_cell.length_a   1.000
_cell.length_b   1.000
_cell.length_c   1.000
_cell.angle_alpha   90.00
_cell.angle_beta   90.00
_cell.angle_gamma   90.00
#
_symmetry.space_group_name_H-M   'P 1'
#
loop_
_entity.id
_entity.type
_entity.pdbx_description
1 polymer ?
#
loop_
_entity_poly.entity_id
_entity_poly.type
_entity_poly.pdbx_seq_one_letter_code
_entity_poly.pdbx_strand_id
1 'polypeptide(L)'
;MPVRVLVLSLLLFMVGFGAHEVMHLLLIYAVGADGSIIARPWRLGYVDFTIYALHAQPAHQLDVVRQSLVNFFGPFLAAIPLAGLLLYIREPIPFAALAANVVILVFYAVIELADVLLEAVWRVDVPLLTTPEFNYGVPLLVIVVATLTVAILSAVRGRPIPE
;
A
#
# COMPACT_ATOMS: atom_id res chain seq x y z
N MET A 1 22.02 5.69 -8.92
CA MET A 1 21.27 5.96 -7.67
C MET A 1 19.77 5.74 -7.81
N PRO A 2 19.03 6.34 -8.75
CA PRO A 2 17.57 6.24 -8.83
C PRO A 2 17.07 4.81 -9.01
N VAL A 3 17.74 3.99 -9.83
CA VAL A 3 17.36 2.57 -10.03
C VAL A 3 17.35 1.77 -8.72
N ARG A 4 18.27 2.06 -7.80
CA ARG A 4 18.29 1.39 -6.48
C ARG A 4 17.10 1.77 -5.61
N VAL A 5 16.65 3.04 -5.65
CA VAL A 5 15.42 3.48 -4.96
C VAL A 5 14.23 2.74 -5.54
N LEU A 6 14.10 2.71 -6.87
CA LEU A 6 13.01 2.04 -7.56
C LEU A 6 12.93 0.55 -7.19
N VAL A 7 14.05 -0.17 -7.34
CA VAL A 7 14.09 -1.62 -7.06
C VAL A 7 13.78 -1.90 -5.59
N LEU A 8 14.39 -1.15 -4.66
CA LEU A 8 14.15 -1.34 -3.23
C LEU A 8 12.71 -1.00 -2.86
N SER A 9 12.14 0.07 -3.43
CA SER A 9 10.73 0.42 -3.20
C SER A 9 9.77 -0.65 -3.70
N LEU A 10 10.03 -1.23 -4.87
CA LEU A 10 9.20 -2.32 -5.41
C LEU A 10 9.30 -3.58 -4.56
N LEU A 11 10.50 -3.95 -4.09
CA LEU A 11 10.66 -5.09 -3.18
C LEU A 11 9.95 -4.87 -1.85
N LEU A 12 10.07 -3.67 -1.27
CA LEU A 12 9.37 -3.31 -0.04
C LEU A 12 7.86 -3.24 -0.26
N PHE A 13 7.41 -2.81 -1.43
CA PHE A 13 5.99 -2.84 -1.80
C PHE A 13 5.44 -4.26 -1.81
N MET A 14 6.14 -5.20 -2.43
CA MET A 14 5.73 -6.61 -2.44
C MET A 14 5.63 -7.21 -1.02
N VAL A 15 6.64 -6.94 -0.18
CA VAL A 15 6.64 -7.40 1.21
C VAL A 15 5.57 -6.70 2.04
N GLY A 16 5.44 -5.38 1.89
CA GLY A 16 4.44 -4.57 2.58
C GLY A 16 3.01 -4.96 2.23
N PHE A 17 2.76 -5.23 0.95
CA PHE A 17 1.47 -5.71 0.49
C PHE A 17 1.13 -7.10 1.05
N GLY A 18 2.09 -8.03 1.07
CA GLY A 18 1.89 -9.32 1.72
C GLY A 18 1.64 -9.20 3.23
N ALA A 19 2.37 -8.33 3.92
CA ALA A 19 2.16 -8.05 5.34
C ALA A 19 0.79 -7.42 5.61
N HIS A 20 0.34 -6.51 4.75
CA HIS A 20 -0.98 -5.89 4.77
C HIS A 20 -2.10 -6.96 4.76
N GLU A 21 -2.05 -7.91 3.84
CA GLU A 21 -3.03 -8.99 3.75
C GLU A 21 -3.00 -9.93 4.97
N VAL A 22 -1.80 -10.21 5.49
CA VAL A 22 -1.67 -10.99 6.73
C VAL A 22 -2.28 -10.23 7.92
N MET A 23 -2.11 -8.91 8.01
CA MET A 23 -2.72 -8.11 9.07
C MET A 23 -4.25 -8.08 8.95
N HIS A 24 -4.82 -8.01 7.75
CA HIS A 24 -6.25 -8.17 7.55
C HIS A 24 -6.75 -9.52 8.11
N LEU A 25 -6.08 -10.61 7.78
CA LEU A 25 -6.46 -11.93 8.26
C LEU A 25 -6.39 -12.03 9.79
N LEU A 26 -5.33 -11.49 10.40
CA LEU A 26 -5.19 -11.45 11.86
C LEU A 26 -6.31 -10.64 12.53
N LEU A 27 -6.70 -9.52 11.92
CA LEU A 27 -7.78 -8.68 12.42
C LEU A 27 -9.16 -9.33 12.23
N ILE A 28 -9.39 -10.07 11.13
CA ILE A 28 -10.59 -10.88 10.94
C ILE A 28 -10.75 -11.85 12.12
N TYR A 29 -9.69 -12.56 12.49
CA TYR A 29 -9.72 -13.45 13.66
C TYR A 29 -9.89 -12.66 14.98
N ALA A 30 -9.23 -11.52 15.12
CA ALA A 30 -9.31 -10.70 16.33
C ALA A 30 -10.72 -10.14 16.58
N VAL A 31 -11.49 -9.87 15.52
CA VAL A 31 -12.91 -9.46 15.65
C VAL A 31 -13.88 -10.65 15.80
N GLY A 32 -13.34 -11.87 15.96
CA GLY A 32 -14.13 -13.09 16.22
C GLY A 32 -14.75 -13.69 14.98
N ALA A 33 -14.18 -13.46 13.79
CA ALA A 33 -14.63 -14.06 12.53
C ALA A 33 -13.56 -15.03 11.99
N ASP A 34 -14.00 -15.96 11.14
CA ASP A 34 -13.11 -16.81 10.37
C ASP A 34 -12.78 -16.18 9.02
N GLY A 35 -11.60 -16.47 8.49
CA GLY A 35 -11.16 -15.96 7.19
C GLY A 35 -10.01 -16.75 6.58
N SER A 36 -9.67 -16.40 5.35
CA SER A 36 -8.55 -17.02 4.62
C SER A 36 -7.91 -16.03 3.66
N ILE A 37 -6.65 -16.28 3.29
CA ILE A 37 -6.01 -15.57 2.19
C ILE A 37 -6.27 -16.33 0.90
N ILE A 38 -6.84 -15.65 -0.10
CA ILE A 38 -7.12 -16.20 -1.42
C ILE A 38 -6.32 -15.45 -2.49
N ALA A 39 -6.02 -16.13 -3.60
CA ALA A 39 -5.47 -15.49 -4.78
C ALA A 39 -6.60 -15.08 -5.73
N ARG A 40 -6.81 -13.78 -5.92
CA ARG A 40 -7.80 -13.26 -6.87
C ARG A 40 -7.15 -12.90 -8.19
N PRO A 41 -7.70 -13.35 -9.33
CA PRO A 41 -7.25 -12.89 -10.63
C PRO A 41 -7.76 -11.47 -10.88
N TRP A 42 -6.85 -10.55 -11.19
CA TRP A 42 -7.16 -9.19 -11.62
C TRP A 42 -6.76 -9.00 -13.07
N ARG A 43 -7.72 -8.68 -13.94
CA ARG A 43 -7.45 -8.35 -15.33
C ARG A 43 -7.23 -6.85 -15.44
N LEU A 44 -6.09 -6.45 -16.02
CA LEU A 44 -5.86 -5.08 -16.41
C LEU A 44 -6.69 -4.79 -17.67
N GLY A 45 -7.61 -3.82 -17.59
CA GLY A 45 -8.65 -3.60 -18.59
C GLY A 45 -8.19 -3.30 -20.01
N TYR A 46 -6.93 -2.92 -20.21
CA TYR A 46 -6.38 -2.56 -21.52
C TYR A 46 -5.35 -3.56 -22.07
N VAL A 47 -4.96 -4.54 -21.29
CA VAL A 47 -3.96 -5.55 -21.66
C VAL A 47 -4.50 -6.90 -21.23
N ASP A 48 -4.38 -7.91 -22.09
CA ASP A 48 -4.77 -9.29 -21.74
C ASP A 48 -3.74 -9.91 -20.77
N PHE A 49 -3.61 -9.26 -19.62
CA PHE A 49 -2.68 -9.61 -18.55
C PHE A 49 -3.44 -9.79 -17.23
N THR A 50 -3.28 -10.95 -16.64
CA THR A 50 -3.91 -11.27 -15.34
C THR A 50 -2.86 -11.29 -14.25
N ILE A 51 -3.07 -10.48 -13.21
CA ILE A 51 -2.28 -10.48 -11.98
C ILE A 51 -3.06 -11.27 -10.94
N TYR A 52 -2.38 -12.17 -10.23
CA TYR A 52 -2.95 -12.83 -9.07
C TYR A 52 -2.56 -12.05 -7.81
N ALA A 53 -3.52 -11.34 -7.24
CA ALA A 53 -3.33 -10.62 -5.98
C ALA A 53 -3.75 -11.48 -4.80
N LEU A 54 -2.97 -11.47 -3.72
CA LEU A 54 -3.39 -12.01 -2.44
C LEU A 54 -4.49 -11.10 -1.87
N HIS A 55 -5.49 -11.71 -1.24
CA HIS A 55 -6.57 -10.97 -0.61
C HIS A 55 -7.09 -11.75 0.60
N ALA A 56 -7.08 -11.10 1.77
CA ALA A 56 -7.68 -11.67 2.98
C ALA A 56 -9.20 -11.51 2.90
N GLN A 57 -9.90 -12.62 3.00
CA GLN A 57 -11.36 -12.64 2.90
C GLN A 57 -11.97 -13.28 4.14
N PRO A 58 -12.93 -12.62 4.82
CA PRO A 58 -13.72 -13.24 5.87
C PRO A 58 -14.63 -14.32 5.29
N ALA A 59 -14.86 -15.39 6.04
CA ALA A 59 -15.75 -16.50 5.64
C ALA A 59 -17.22 -16.06 5.50
N HIS A 60 -17.62 -15.04 6.27
CA HIS A 60 -18.93 -14.42 6.23
C HIS A 60 -18.81 -12.91 6.23
N GLN A 61 -19.79 -12.22 5.68
CA GLN A 61 -19.81 -10.76 5.66
C GLN A 61 -19.75 -10.20 7.09
N LEU A 62 -18.82 -9.30 7.34
CA LEU A 62 -18.67 -8.58 8.60
C LEU A 62 -19.70 -7.44 8.67
N ASP A 63 -20.11 -7.07 9.87
CA ASP A 63 -20.82 -5.81 10.06
C ASP A 63 -19.90 -4.61 9.76
N VAL A 64 -20.52 -3.44 9.54
CA VAL A 64 -19.81 -2.22 9.11
C VAL A 64 -18.69 -1.84 10.06
N VAL A 65 -18.89 -1.99 11.38
CA VAL A 65 -17.89 -1.62 12.39
C VAL A 65 -16.69 -2.55 12.31
N ARG A 66 -16.92 -3.86 12.29
CA ARG A 66 -15.83 -4.85 12.17
C ARG A 66 -15.11 -4.72 10.84
N GLN A 67 -15.84 -4.52 9.73
CA GLN A 67 -15.25 -4.32 8.41
C GLN A 67 -14.38 -3.05 8.38
N SER A 68 -14.87 -1.94 8.96
CA SER A 68 -14.10 -0.70 9.06
C SER A 68 -12.81 -0.87 9.87
N LEU A 69 -12.87 -1.60 10.99
CA LEU A 69 -11.68 -1.91 11.80
C LEU A 69 -10.68 -2.75 11.02
N VAL A 70 -11.12 -3.80 10.36
CA VAL A 70 -10.26 -4.67 9.55
C VAL A 70 -9.61 -3.89 8.43
N ASN A 71 -10.40 -3.14 7.65
CA ASN A 71 -9.91 -2.40 6.48
C ASN A 71 -8.96 -1.26 6.86
N PHE A 72 -9.23 -0.53 7.94
CA PHE A 72 -8.32 0.53 8.37
C PHE A 72 -7.04 -0.01 9.01
N PHE A 73 -7.18 -0.89 10.00
CA PHE A 73 -6.04 -1.33 10.78
C PHE A 73 -5.16 -2.37 10.07
N GLY A 74 -5.64 -3.08 9.06
CA GLY A 74 -4.82 -4.01 8.27
C GLY A 74 -3.58 -3.34 7.69
N PRO A 75 -3.72 -2.41 6.75
CA PRO A 75 -2.59 -1.70 6.18
C PRO A 75 -1.91 -0.76 7.17
N PHE A 76 -2.65 -0.15 8.10
CA PHE A 76 -2.08 0.75 9.12
C PHE A 76 -1.09 0.03 10.02
N LEU A 77 -1.42 -1.13 10.56
CA LEU A 77 -0.53 -1.94 11.39
C LEU A 77 0.67 -2.47 10.59
N ALA A 78 0.48 -2.81 9.31
CA ALA A 78 1.58 -3.19 8.43
C ALA A 78 2.56 -2.03 8.18
N ALA A 79 2.11 -0.77 8.26
CA ALA A 79 2.97 0.41 8.12
C ALA A 79 3.85 0.67 9.34
N ILE A 80 3.45 0.27 10.54
CA ILE A 80 4.15 0.59 11.81
C ILE A 80 5.61 0.10 11.81
N PRO A 81 5.93 -1.15 11.47
CA PRO A 81 7.32 -1.61 11.44
C PRO A 81 8.19 -0.82 10.47
N LEU A 82 7.66 -0.49 9.28
CA LEU A 82 8.38 0.30 8.28
C LEU A 82 8.60 1.74 8.76
N ALA A 83 7.59 2.35 9.39
CA ALA A 83 7.68 3.68 9.99
C ALA A 83 8.70 3.69 11.15
N GLY A 84 8.73 2.64 11.97
CA GLY A 84 9.73 2.47 13.02
C GLY A 84 11.16 2.41 12.47
N LEU A 85 11.38 1.74 11.36
CA LEU A 85 12.69 1.68 10.70
C LEU A 85 13.16 3.04 10.21
N LEU A 86 12.26 3.95 9.81
CA LEU A 86 12.63 5.31 9.37
C LEU A 86 13.35 6.10 10.47
N LEU A 87 13.12 5.79 11.75
CA LEU A 87 13.79 6.45 12.87
C LEU A 87 15.30 6.13 12.94
N TYR A 88 15.72 5.00 12.39
CA TYR A 88 17.10 4.50 12.47
C TYR A 88 17.86 4.68 11.16
N ILE A 89 17.18 4.71 10.01
CA ILE A 89 17.81 4.79 8.71
C ILE A 89 18.13 6.24 8.34
N ARG A 90 19.41 6.49 8.07
CA ARG A 90 19.94 7.82 7.67
C ARG A 90 20.30 7.91 6.18
N GLU A 91 20.49 6.77 5.56
CA GLU A 91 20.85 6.71 4.15
C GLU A 91 19.66 7.11 3.25
N PRO A 92 19.87 8.01 2.28
CA PRO A 92 18.75 8.60 1.51
C PRO A 92 18.00 7.58 0.64
N ILE A 93 18.69 6.53 0.15
CA ILE A 93 18.07 5.52 -0.71
C ILE A 93 17.08 4.64 0.08
N PRO A 94 17.49 3.92 1.13
CA PRO A 94 16.54 3.11 1.89
C PRO A 94 15.51 3.97 2.64
N PHE A 95 15.87 5.18 3.08
CA PHE A 95 14.92 6.11 3.68
C PHE A 95 13.78 6.46 2.70
N ALA A 96 14.10 6.86 1.47
CA ALA A 96 13.10 7.21 0.46
C ALA A 96 12.21 6.01 0.09
N ALA A 97 12.80 4.82 -0.04
CA ALA A 97 12.06 3.60 -0.35
C ALA A 97 11.11 3.21 0.78
N LEU A 98 11.55 3.27 2.03
CA LEU A 98 10.71 3.01 3.21
C LEU A 98 9.60 4.06 3.34
N ALA A 99 9.94 5.35 3.22
CA ALA A 99 8.96 6.43 3.32
C ALA A 99 7.85 6.30 2.26
N ALA A 100 8.21 5.98 1.01
CA ALA A 100 7.23 5.71 -0.05
C ALA A 100 6.28 4.58 0.35
N ASN A 101 6.80 3.48 0.89
CA ASN A 101 5.98 2.32 1.28
C ASN A 101 5.12 2.58 2.52
N VAL A 102 5.58 3.37 3.48
CA VAL A 102 4.74 3.84 4.59
C VAL A 102 3.58 4.69 4.07
N VAL A 103 3.85 5.64 3.15
CA VAL A 103 2.79 6.46 2.53
C VAL A 103 1.78 5.58 1.79
N ILE A 104 2.24 4.56 1.04
CA ILE A 104 1.36 3.64 0.32
C ILE A 104 0.46 2.86 1.29
N LEU A 105 0.99 2.31 2.38
CA LEU A 105 0.20 1.55 3.34
C LEU A 105 -0.80 2.44 4.09
N VAL A 106 -0.43 3.67 4.44
CA VAL A 106 -1.36 4.65 5.03
C VAL A 106 -2.44 5.04 4.01
N PHE A 107 -2.08 5.20 2.74
CA PHE A 107 -3.05 5.43 1.67
C PHE A 107 -4.07 4.29 1.58
N TYR A 108 -3.64 3.01 1.61
CA TYR A 108 -4.55 1.87 1.62
C TYR A 108 -5.48 1.90 2.84
N ALA A 109 -4.96 2.17 4.05
CA ALA A 109 -5.78 2.28 5.26
C ALA A 109 -6.92 3.30 5.10
N VAL A 110 -6.62 4.46 4.50
CA VAL A 110 -7.62 5.52 4.28
C VAL A 110 -8.63 5.12 3.20
N ILE A 111 -8.15 4.59 2.08
CA ILE A 111 -9.02 4.26 0.93
C ILE A 111 -9.95 3.09 1.26
N GLU A 112 -9.45 2.04 1.89
CA GLU A 112 -10.27 0.88 2.25
C GLU A 112 -11.31 1.21 3.33
N LEU A 113 -10.95 2.08 4.29
CA LEU A 113 -11.94 2.62 5.23
C LEU A 113 -12.98 3.47 4.52
N ALA A 114 -12.53 4.35 3.61
CA ALA A 114 -13.43 5.23 2.85
C ALA A 114 -14.42 4.41 2.01
N ASP A 115 -13.97 3.35 1.35
CA ASP A 115 -14.83 2.46 0.55
C ASP A 115 -15.96 1.88 1.40
N VAL A 116 -15.65 1.29 2.56
CA VAL A 116 -16.64 0.76 3.49
C VAL A 116 -17.63 1.82 3.96
N LEU A 117 -17.15 3.02 4.32
CA LEU A 117 -18.00 4.08 4.83
C LEU A 117 -18.87 4.71 3.74
N LEU A 118 -18.35 4.89 2.54
CA LEU A 118 -19.12 5.41 1.40
C LEU A 118 -20.26 4.47 1.06
N GLU A 119 -20.00 3.17 0.97
CA GLU A 119 -21.04 2.19 0.70
C GLU A 119 -22.07 2.07 1.84
N ALA A 120 -21.60 1.90 3.09
CA ALA A 120 -22.46 1.58 4.22
C ALA A 120 -23.27 2.78 4.74
N VAL A 121 -22.67 3.98 4.80
CA VAL A 121 -23.28 5.17 5.41
C VAL A 121 -23.97 6.05 4.36
N TRP A 122 -23.27 6.32 3.26
CA TRP A 122 -23.79 7.23 2.23
C TRP A 122 -24.46 6.52 1.06
N ARG A 123 -24.41 5.20 1.01
CA ARG A 123 -24.97 4.39 -0.09
C ARG A 123 -24.40 4.79 -1.46
N VAL A 124 -23.15 5.24 -1.47
CA VAL A 124 -22.40 5.62 -2.67
C VAL A 124 -21.39 4.53 -2.96
N ASP A 125 -21.56 3.87 -4.09
CA ASP A 125 -20.55 2.98 -4.66
C ASP A 125 -19.60 3.80 -5.52
N VAL A 126 -18.29 3.66 -5.26
CA VAL A 126 -17.24 4.32 -6.03
C VAL A 126 -16.35 3.24 -6.68
N PRO A 127 -16.76 2.71 -7.85
CA PRO A 127 -16.09 1.57 -8.48
C PRO A 127 -14.60 1.80 -8.72
N LEU A 128 -14.17 3.06 -8.86
CA LEU A 128 -12.77 3.43 -9.04
C LEU A 128 -11.89 2.90 -7.89
N LEU A 129 -12.36 2.96 -6.63
CA LEU A 129 -11.60 2.57 -5.44
C LEU A 129 -11.23 1.09 -5.43
N THR A 130 -12.00 0.26 -6.14
CA THR A 130 -11.81 -1.18 -6.23
C THR A 130 -11.11 -1.64 -7.52
N THR A 131 -10.74 -0.69 -8.43
CA THR A 131 -10.07 -1.05 -9.67
C THR A 131 -8.58 -1.39 -9.46
N PRO A 132 -8.04 -2.37 -10.20
CA PRO A 132 -6.60 -2.67 -10.18
C PRO A 132 -5.75 -1.47 -10.59
N GLU A 133 -6.20 -0.70 -11.57
CA GLU A 133 -5.52 0.49 -12.09
C GLU A 133 -5.31 1.55 -10.99
N PHE A 134 -6.31 1.75 -10.14
CA PHE A 134 -6.22 2.67 -9.01
C PHE A 134 -5.33 2.09 -7.90
N ASN A 135 -5.60 0.84 -7.50
CA ASN A 135 -4.91 0.20 -6.37
C ASN A 135 -3.42 -0.05 -6.61
N TYR A 136 -2.99 -0.26 -7.86
CA TYR A 136 -1.56 -0.39 -8.19
C TYR A 136 -0.98 0.89 -8.79
N GLY A 137 -1.78 1.66 -9.53
CA GLY A 137 -1.34 2.88 -10.19
C GLY A 137 -0.90 3.95 -9.21
N VAL A 138 -1.66 4.18 -8.13
CA VAL A 138 -1.29 5.17 -7.10
C VAL A 138 0.00 4.77 -6.36
N PRO A 139 0.18 3.53 -5.86
CA PRO A 139 1.45 3.08 -5.32
C PRO A 139 2.63 3.23 -6.27
N LEU A 140 2.48 2.83 -7.52
CA LEU A 140 3.53 2.99 -8.52
C LEU A 140 3.89 4.47 -8.75
N LEU A 141 2.89 5.36 -8.78
CA LEU A 141 3.12 6.80 -8.87
C LEU A 141 3.91 7.32 -7.66
N VAL A 142 3.57 6.91 -6.43
CA VAL A 142 4.31 7.28 -5.21
C VAL A 142 5.77 6.82 -5.30
N ILE A 143 6.03 5.59 -5.75
CA ILE A 143 7.37 5.04 -5.93
C ILE A 143 8.16 5.83 -6.98
N VAL A 144 7.52 6.17 -8.11
CA VAL A 144 8.15 6.98 -9.17
C VAL A 144 8.50 8.38 -8.65
N VAL A 145 7.58 9.03 -7.94
CA VAL A 145 7.81 10.37 -7.35
C VAL A 145 8.98 10.32 -6.35
N ALA A 146 9.02 9.33 -5.45
CA ALA A 146 10.12 9.16 -4.51
C ALA A 146 11.47 8.96 -5.23
N THR A 147 11.47 8.14 -6.29
CA THR A 147 12.65 7.86 -7.11
C THR A 147 13.17 9.13 -7.81
N LEU A 148 12.27 9.89 -8.44
CA LEU A 148 12.60 11.15 -9.12
C LEU A 148 13.10 12.20 -8.11
N THR A 149 12.49 12.29 -6.94
CA THR A 149 12.92 13.21 -5.88
C THR A 149 14.37 12.95 -5.48
N VAL A 150 14.73 11.69 -5.22
CA VAL A 150 16.12 11.33 -4.90
C VAL A 150 17.06 11.61 -6.08
N ALA A 151 16.64 11.37 -7.31
CA ALA A 151 17.44 11.65 -8.50
C ALA A 151 17.73 13.16 -8.64
N ILE A 152 16.71 14.01 -8.49
CA ILE A 152 16.82 15.46 -8.57
C ILE A 152 17.74 15.99 -7.45
N LEU A 153 17.49 15.59 -6.20
CA LEU A 153 18.30 16.03 -5.05
C LEU A 153 19.77 15.61 -5.20
N SER A 154 20.03 14.42 -5.74
CA SER A 154 21.39 13.96 -6.01
C SER A 154 22.07 14.78 -7.12
N ALA A 155 21.34 15.15 -8.16
CA ALA A 155 21.85 15.99 -9.25
C ALA A 155 22.15 17.42 -8.80
N VAL A 156 21.31 17.99 -7.94
CA VAL A 156 21.49 19.34 -7.39
C VAL A 156 22.71 19.40 -6.45
N ARG A 157 22.87 18.41 -5.56
CA ARG A 157 24.00 18.35 -4.62
C ARG A 157 25.33 18.05 -5.29
N GLY A 158 25.33 17.39 -6.44
CA GLY A 158 26.56 17.10 -7.22
C GLY A 158 27.03 18.24 -8.12
N ARG A 159 26.33 19.37 -8.20
CA ARG A 159 26.78 20.56 -8.95
C ARG A 159 27.78 21.32 -8.10
N PRO A 160 29.02 21.59 -8.62
CA PRO A 160 29.93 22.50 -7.96
C PRO A 160 29.26 23.87 -7.85
N ILE A 161 29.36 24.50 -6.68
CA ILE A 161 28.94 25.89 -6.48
C ILE A 161 29.81 26.73 -7.40
N PRO A 162 29.25 27.54 -8.32
CA PRO A 162 30.05 28.45 -9.11
C PRO A 162 30.79 29.40 -8.16
N GLU A 163 32.13 29.49 -8.30
CA GLU A 163 32.98 30.42 -7.55
C GLU A 163 32.62 31.86 -7.86
#